data_eeb18d6e06bd385912e60dbd3f251edd
#
_entry.id   eeb18d6e06bd385912e60dbd3f251edd
#
_cell.length_a   1.000
_cell.length_b   1.000
_cell.length_c   1.000
_cell.angle_alpha   90.00
_cell.angle_beta   90.00
_cell.angle_gamma   90.00
#
_symmetry.space_group_name_H-M   'P 1'
#
loop_
_entity.id
_entity.type
_entity.pdbx_description
1 polymer ?
#
loop_
_entity_poly.entity_id
_entity_poly.type
_entity_poly.pdbx_seq_one_letter_code
_entity_poly.pdbx_strand_id
1 'polypeptide(L)'
;GGNMRSYALTVPTMDHLDENGNLMNVPIKYPDGSYGVPLQEMNGDVPRGSDNLVARAYDNDSKNFTDRVQIDFGLTVDILKGLTFKTTNSYNVTNKSSWDYSPRNERTITSDGLDTFSMEMSRSSDWNSENYFNYIFDTKGHHINAMVGQSFNQSVDGFELKGSAKDFPADNYRDIASTLNSTTKNVEGALKVKTTSLSYFGRL
;
A
#
# COMPACT_ATOMS: atom_id res chain seq x y z
N GLY A 1 -0.82 10.97 7.09
CA GLY A 1 -1.50 12.13 7.64
C GLY A 1 -0.82 12.61 8.91
N GLY A 2 -0.22 13.81 8.85
CA GLY A 2 0.33 14.45 10.04
C GLY A 2 -0.76 14.71 11.08
N ASN A 3 -0.40 14.67 12.35
CA ASN A 3 -1.37 15.01 13.38
C ASN A 3 -1.65 16.53 13.39
N MET A 4 -2.85 16.92 13.81
CA MET A 4 -3.30 18.31 13.83
C MET A 4 -2.35 19.25 14.60
N ARG A 5 -1.64 18.73 15.58
CA ARG A 5 -0.65 19.48 16.36
C ARG A 5 0.56 19.88 15.51
N SER A 6 1.05 18.97 14.67
CA SER A 6 2.16 19.29 13.75
C SER A 6 1.73 20.35 12.73
N TYR A 7 0.52 20.28 12.21
CA TYR A 7 -0.01 21.36 11.36
C TYR A 7 -0.09 22.70 12.07
N ALA A 8 -0.57 22.71 13.29
CA ALA A 8 -0.66 23.94 14.09
C ALA A 8 0.71 24.57 14.37
N LEU A 9 1.78 23.76 14.44
CA LEU A 9 3.13 24.23 14.69
C LEU A 9 3.87 24.67 13.41
N THR A 10 3.50 24.16 12.24
CA THR A 10 4.23 24.39 10.98
C THR A 10 3.54 25.36 10.04
N VAL A 11 2.21 25.50 10.11
CA VAL A 11 1.43 26.38 9.24
C VAL A 11 1.71 27.88 9.46
N PRO A 12 1.92 28.39 10.67
CA PRO A 12 2.18 29.81 10.86
C PRO A 12 3.60 30.27 10.49
N THR A 13 4.20 29.66 9.50
CA THR A 13 5.47 30.16 8.92
C THR A 13 5.29 31.45 8.13
N MET A 14 4.09 31.99 8.15
CA MET A 14 3.68 33.17 7.39
C MET A 14 4.40 34.46 7.77
N ASP A 15 4.87 34.57 9.00
CA ASP A 15 5.57 35.74 9.50
C ASP A 15 7.09 35.64 9.35
N HIS A 16 7.55 34.67 8.57
CA HIS A 16 8.98 34.54 8.30
C HIS A 16 9.40 35.55 7.21
N LEU A 17 10.52 36.22 7.44
CA LEU A 17 11.12 37.13 6.48
C LEU A 17 12.20 36.42 5.68
N ASP A 18 12.25 36.67 4.34
CA ASP A 18 13.38 36.26 3.52
C ASP A 18 14.64 37.08 3.84
N GLU A 19 15.76 36.79 3.17
CA GLU A 19 17.02 37.50 3.32
C GLU A 19 16.91 39.01 2.99
N ASN A 20 15.86 39.44 2.28
CA ASN A 20 15.60 40.80 1.88
C ASN A 20 14.59 41.51 2.80
N GLY A 21 14.10 40.83 3.84
CA GLY A 21 13.13 41.32 4.77
C GLY A 21 11.68 41.29 4.27
N ASN A 22 11.37 40.53 3.23
CA ASN A 22 9.99 40.35 2.75
C ASN A 22 9.30 39.22 3.50
N LEU A 23 8.01 39.37 3.77
CA LEU A 23 7.18 38.30 4.34
C LEU A 23 7.09 37.13 3.36
N MET A 24 7.41 35.95 3.83
CA MET A 24 7.33 34.70 3.08
C MET A 24 6.01 33.99 3.34
N ASN A 25 5.34 33.60 2.27
CA ASN A 25 4.13 32.78 2.32
C ASN A 25 4.49 31.29 2.32
N VAL A 26 3.59 30.49 2.86
CA VAL A 26 3.69 29.01 2.79
C VAL A 26 3.31 28.52 1.39
N PRO A 27 4.05 27.58 0.79
CA PRO A 27 5.34 27.02 1.24
C PRO A 27 6.47 28.04 1.09
N ILE A 28 7.23 28.22 2.17
CA ILE A 28 8.37 29.13 2.13
C ILE A 28 9.51 28.45 1.38
N LYS A 29 9.88 28.99 0.24
CA LYS A 29 10.97 28.47 -0.57
C LYS A 29 12.01 29.56 -0.82
N TYR A 30 13.23 29.27 -0.44
CA TYR A 30 14.36 30.17 -0.68
C TYR A 30 14.82 30.13 -2.14
N PRO A 31 15.58 31.16 -2.62
CA PRO A 31 16.10 31.19 -4.00
C PRO A 31 17.00 29.99 -4.37
N ASP A 32 17.64 29.36 -3.40
CA ASP A 32 18.44 28.15 -3.58
C ASP A 32 17.60 26.89 -3.79
N GLY A 33 16.27 27.02 -3.72
CA GLY A 33 15.34 25.92 -3.84
C GLY A 33 15.02 25.20 -2.54
N SER A 34 15.68 25.55 -1.44
CA SER A 34 15.40 24.99 -0.13
C SER A 34 14.09 25.55 0.45
N TYR A 35 13.47 24.82 1.38
CA TYR A 35 12.28 25.28 2.08
C TYR A 35 12.64 25.99 3.39
N GLY A 36 11.86 27.01 3.73
CA GLY A 36 11.97 27.71 5.01
C GLY A 36 11.61 26.81 6.19
N VAL A 37 12.13 27.14 7.33
CA VAL A 37 11.83 26.49 8.61
C VAL A 37 10.78 27.27 9.39
N PRO A 38 10.00 26.63 10.28
CA PRO A 38 9.10 27.33 11.18
C PRO A 38 9.82 28.39 12.02
N LEU A 39 9.17 29.50 12.30
CA LEU A 39 9.74 30.61 13.09
C LEU A 39 10.28 30.17 14.44
N GLN A 40 9.64 29.19 15.06
CA GLN A 40 10.08 28.61 16.33
C GLN A 40 11.44 27.92 16.24
N GLU A 41 11.76 27.30 15.10
CA GLU A 41 13.09 26.70 14.89
C GLU A 41 14.19 27.73 14.86
N MET A 42 13.93 28.88 14.29
CA MET A 42 14.93 29.97 14.21
C MET A 42 15.27 30.56 15.57
N ASN A 43 14.35 30.53 16.52
CA ASN A 43 14.53 31.07 17.87
C ASN A 43 15.03 30.02 18.88
N GLY A 44 15.30 28.81 18.46
CA GLY A 44 15.74 27.72 19.34
C GLY A 44 14.64 27.11 20.22
N ASP A 45 13.42 27.57 20.08
CA ASP A 45 12.25 27.11 20.86
C ASP A 45 11.47 25.98 20.15
N VAL A 46 12.16 25.14 19.37
CA VAL A 46 11.50 24.10 18.61
C VAL A 46 10.96 23.00 19.50
N PRO A 47 9.65 22.76 19.50
CA PRO A 47 9.13 21.53 20.08
C PRO A 47 9.72 20.35 19.31
N ARG A 48 10.39 19.44 20.01
CA ARG A 48 10.98 18.24 19.41
C ARG A 48 9.95 17.55 18.49
N GLY A 49 10.31 17.35 17.22
CA GLY A 49 9.47 16.71 16.22
C GLY A 49 8.56 17.66 15.41
N SER A 50 8.77 18.98 15.47
CA SER A 50 8.15 19.89 14.52
C SER A 50 8.93 19.84 13.19
N ASP A 51 8.20 19.70 12.11
CA ASP A 51 8.71 19.61 10.75
C ASP A 51 7.83 20.48 9.84
N ASN A 52 8.41 21.07 8.81
CA ASN A 52 7.61 21.76 7.80
C ASN A 52 6.83 20.75 6.96
N LEU A 53 5.58 20.50 7.33
CA LEU A 53 4.73 19.52 6.66
C LEU A 53 4.43 19.86 5.19
N VAL A 54 4.47 21.14 4.84
CA VAL A 54 4.27 21.60 3.47
C VAL A 54 5.50 21.26 2.64
N ALA A 55 6.70 21.59 3.12
CA ALA A 55 7.94 21.19 2.48
C ALA A 55 8.00 19.67 2.29
N ARG A 56 7.70 18.93 3.33
CA ARG A 56 7.68 17.47 3.33
C ARG A 56 6.69 16.88 2.31
N ALA A 57 5.54 17.54 2.12
CA ALA A 57 4.56 17.09 1.13
C ALA A 57 5.02 17.33 -0.32
N TYR A 58 5.86 18.33 -0.55
CA TYR A 58 6.44 18.63 -1.87
C TYR A 58 7.69 17.80 -2.17
N ASP A 59 8.49 17.52 -1.17
CA ASP A 59 9.79 16.86 -1.33
C ASP A 59 9.69 15.35 -1.36
N ASN A 60 8.71 14.79 -0.64
CA ASN A 60 8.51 13.34 -0.67
C ASN A 60 7.86 12.89 -1.97
N ASP A 61 8.48 11.93 -2.64
CA ASP A 61 7.93 11.27 -3.83
C ASP A 61 7.58 9.83 -3.48
N SER A 62 6.28 9.55 -3.41
CA SER A 62 5.79 8.21 -3.16
C SER A 62 4.74 7.80 -4.19
N LYS A 63 4.82 6.57 -4.65
CA LYS A 63 3.85 6.01 -5.59
C LYS A 63 3.48 4.59 -5.22
N ASN A 64 2.21 4.30 -5.39
CA ASN A 64 1.65 2.97 -5.21
C ASN A 64 0.91 2.57 -6.48
N PHE A 65 1.22 1.40 -7.01
CA PHE A 65 0.52 0.77 -8.11
C PHE A 65 -0.09 -0.54 -7.65
N THR A 66 -1.30 -0.81 -8.11
CA THR A 66 -1.94 -2.09 -7.89
C THR A 66 -2.62 -2.51 -9.19
N ASP A 67 -2.11 -3.58 -9.77
CA ASP A 67 -2.70 -4.21 -10.93
C ASP A 67 -3.44 -5.47 -10.48
N ARG A 68 -4.71 -5.54 -10.81
CA ARG A 68 -5.55 -6.68 -10.45
C ARG A 68 -6.23 -7.23 -11.69
N VAL A 69 -6.07 -8.54 -11.88
CA VAL A 69 -6.78 -9.29 -12.90
C VAL A 69 -7.63 -10.33 -12.21
N GLN A 70 -8.93 -10.32 -12.48
CA GLN A 70 -9.88 -11.30 -11.99
C GLN A 70 -10.60 -11.94 -13.16
N ILE A 71 -10.67 -13.25 -13.14
CA ILE A 71 -11.38 -14.07 -14.13
C ILE A 71 -12.38 -14.91 -13.37
N ASP A 72 -13.65 -14.74 -13.71
CA ASP A 72 -14.74 -15.50 -13.14
C ASP A 72 -15.40 -16.35 -14.23
N PHE A 73 -15.59 -17.62 -13.93
CA PHE A 73 -16.29 -18.57 -14.81
C PHE A 73 -17.40 -19.23 -14.01
N GLY A 74 -18.60 -19.25 -14.57
CA GLY A 74 -19.76 -19.92 -13.99
C GLY A 74 -20.47 -20.76 -15.04
N LEU A 75 -20.86 -21.98 -14.67
CA LEU A 75 -21.66 -22.87 -15.48
C LEU A 75 -22.80 -23.45 -14.65
N THR A 76 -24.00 -23.44 -15.20
CA THR A 76 -25.17 -24.09 -14.64
C THR A 76 -25.70 -25.07 -15.64
N VAL A 77 -25.93 -26.32 -15.22
CA VAL A 77 -26.41 -27.42 -16.06
C VAL A 77 -27.63 -28.04 -15.40
N ASP A 78 -28.74 -28.04 -16.08
CA ASP A 78 -29.93 -28.81 -15.72
C ASP A 78 -29.74 -30.26 -16.15
N ILE A 79 -29.48 -31.15 -15.19
CA ILE A 79 -29.20 -32.58 -15.46
C ILE A 79 -30.48 -33.34 -15.74
N LEU A 80 -31.48 -33.07 -14.92
CA LEU A 80 -32.84 -33.62 -15.09
C LEU A 80 -33.84 -32.69 -14.39
N LYS A 81 -35.14 -32.97 -14.54
CA LYS A 81 -36.19 -32.15 -13.93
C LYS A 81 -35.97 -31.99 -12.41
N GLY A 82 -35.73 -30.78 -12.00
CA GLY A 82 -35.49 -30.42 -10.59
C GLY A 82 -34.05 -30.60 -10.11
N LEU A 83 -33.14 -31.24 -10.87
CA LEU A 83 -31.73 -31.40 -10.49
C LEU A 83 -30.82 -30.51 -11.34
N THR A 84 -30.16 -29.59 -10.70
CA THR A 84 -29.23 -28.65 -11.33
C THR A 84 -27.85 -28.83 -10.73
N PHE A 85 -26.83 -28.83 -11.56
CA PHE A 85 -25.42 -28.69 -11.15
C PHE A 85 -24.95 -27.29 -11.43
N LYS A 86 -24.29 -26.68 -10.47
CA LYS A 86 -23.66 -25.37 -10.66
C LYS A 86 -22.19 -25.41 -10.24
N THR A 87 -21.36 -24.81 -11.07
CA THR A 87 -19.95 -24.57 -10.76
C THR A 87 -19.63 -23.09 -10.95
N THR A 88 -18.90 -22.52 -10.00
CA THR A 88 -18.33 -21.17 -10.09
C THR A 88 -16.85 -21.25 -9.76
N ASN A 89 -16.04 -20.62 -10.60
CA ASN A 89 -14.60 -20.56 -10.41
C ASN A 89 -14.16 -19.11 -10.55
N SER A 90 -13.31 -18.66 -9.66
CA SER A 90 -12.74 -17.33 -9.66
C SER A 90 -11.24 -17.45 -9.49
N TYR A 91 -10.49 -16.84 -10.37
CA TYR A 91 -9.04 -16.71 -10.27
C TYR A 91 -8.67 -15.26 -10.26
N ASN A 92 -7.94 -14.84 -9.22
CA ASN A 92 -7.55 -13.46 -9.01
C ASN A 92 -6.05 -13.37 -8.86
N VAL A 93 -5.42 -12.45 -9.58
CA VAL A 93 -4.01 -12.09 -9.46
C VAL A 93 -3.91 -10.62 -9.10
N THR A 94 -3.15 -10.32 -8.07
CA THR A 94 -2.86 -8.95 -7.65
C THR A 94 -1.36 -8.75 -7.62
N ASN A 95 -0.87 -7.79 -8.39
CA ASN A 95 0.49 -7.29 -8.32
C ASN A 95 0.46 -5.90 -7.67
N LYS A 96 1.31 -5.68 -6.68
CA LYS A 96 1.50 -4.39 -6.04
C LYS A 96 2.95 -3.99 -6.19
N SER A 97 3.16 -2.73 -6.50
CA SER A 97 4.47 -2.11 -6.43
C SER A 97 4.36 -0.72 -5.83
N SER A 98 5.28 -0.38 -4.98
CA SER A 98 5.34 0.93 -4.36
C SER A 98 6.78 1.37 -4.22
N TRP A 99 6.99 2.66 -4.21
CA TRP A 99 8.22 3.26 -3.76
C TRP A 99 7.96 4.53 -3.00
N ASP A 100 8.88 4.83 -2.12
CA ASP A 100 8.90 6.04 -1.30
C ASP A 100 10.31 6.60 -1.30
N TYR A 101 10.44 7.88 -1.61
CA TYR A 101 11.66 8.62 -1.50
C TYR A 101 11.46 9.85 -0.62
N SER A 102 12.32 10.00 0.35
CA SER A 102 12.45 11.19 1.18
C SER A 102 13.83 11.80 0.94
N PRO A 103 13.90 13.06 0.50
CA PRO A 103 15.16 13.73 0.28
C PRO A 103 15.89 14.00 1.58
N ARG A 104 17.17 14.33 1.46
CA ARG A 104 18.00 14.75 2.59
C ARG A 104 17.36 15.95 3.27
N ASN A 105 17.17 15.83 4.56
CA ASN A 105 16.56 16.88 5.37
C ASN A 105 17.38 17.15 6.62
N GLU A 106 18.27 18.11 6.53
CA GLU A 106 19.12 18.53 7.65
C GLU A 106 18.36 19.28 8.76
N ARG A 107 17.07 19.57 8.51
CA ARG A 107 16.22 20.39 9.39
C ARG A 107 15.36 19.60 10.33
N THR A 108 15.30 18.29 10.20
CA THR A 108 14.55 17.45 11.13
C THR A 108 15.44 17.00 12.29
N ILE A 109 15.11 17.45 13.46
CA ILE A 109 15.82 17.13 14.71
C ILE A 109 15.77 15.63 15.06
N THR A 110 14.83 14.90 14.47
CA THR A 110 14.56 13.49 14.78
C THR A 110 15.07 12.49 13.75
N SER A 111 15.60 12.96 12.62
CA SER A 111 16.16 12.10 11.58
C SER A 111 17.69 12.21 11.55
N ASP A 112 18.32 11.19 10.98
CA ASP A 112 19.76 11.22 10.71
C ASP A 112 20.13 12.21 9.57
N GLY A 113 19.13 12.95 9.06
CA GLY A 113 19.31 13.94 8.00
C GLY A 113 19.55 13.35 6.62
N LEU A 114 19.64 12.02 6.50
CA LEU A 114 19.96 11.35 5.25
C LEU A 114 18.70 11.15 4.40
N ASP A 115 18.87 11.22 3.10
CA ASP A 115 17.87 10.82 2.15
C ASP A 115 17.61 9.31 2.24
N THR A 116 16.39 8.92 2.00
CA THR A 116 15.96 7.52 2.06
C THR A 116 15.17 7.14 0.81
N PHE A 117 15.45 5.97 0.30
CA PHE A 117 14.65 5.34 -0.75
C PHE A 117 14.25 3.94 -0.34
N SER A 118 12.97 3.63 -0.51
CA SER A 118 12.44 2.29 -0.30
C SER A 118 11.53 1.88 -1.45
N MET A 119 11.53 0.60 -1.76
CA MET A 119 10.63 0.01 -2.73
C MET A 119 10.11 -1.33 -2.24
N GLU A 120 8.88 -1.63 -2.61
CA GLU A 120 8.24 -2.91 -2.33
C GLU A 120 7.55 -3.42 -3.58
N MET A 121 7.70 -4.70 -3.85
CA MET A 121 6.99 -5.42 -4.88
C MET A 121 6.37 -6.67 -4.29
N SER A 122 5.11 -6.92 -4.55
CA SER A 122 4.46 -8.15 -4.13
C SER A 122 3.48 -8.67 -5.18
N ARG A 123 3.35 -9.98 -5.21
CA ARG A 123 2.36 -10.67 -6.00
C ARG A 123 1.59 -11.64 -5.12
N SER A 124 0.29 -11.70 -5.31
CA SER A 124 -0.56 -12.73 -4.74
C SER A 124 -1.54 -13.22 -5.79
N SER A 125 -1.94 -14.48 -5.70
CA SER A 125 -3.00 -15.03 -6.51
C SER A 125 -3.86 -15.98 -5.68
N ASP A 126 -5.15 -15.96 -5.96
CA ASP A 126 -6.15 -16.74 -5.25
C ASP A 126 -7.04 -17.46 -6.25
N TRP A 127 -7.34 -18.70 -5.97
CA TRP A 127 -8.30 -19.50 -6.73
C TRP A 127 -9.39 -19.99 -5.81
N ASN A 128 -10.62 -19.68 -6.19
CA ASN A 128 -11.83 -20.13 -5.51
C ASN A 128 -12.64 -20.97 -6.50
N SER A 129 -13.12 -22.12 -6.04
CA SER A 129 -14.00 -22.99 -6.81
C SER A 129 -15.13 -23.48 -5.91
N GLU A 130 -16.33 -23.29 -6.35
CA GLU A 130 -17.53 -23.76 -5.65
C GLU A 130 -18.35 -24.60 -6.61
N ASN A 131 -18.71 -25.80 -6.17
CA ASN A 131 -19.43 -26.77 -6.96
C ASN A 131 -20.56 -27.37 -6.12
N TYR A 132 -21.78 -27.33 -6.62
CA TYR A 132 -22.90 -27.92 -5.89
C TYR A 132 -23.99 -28.46 -6.82
N PHE A 133 -24.70 -29.44 -6.27
CA PHE A 133 -25.95 -29.92 -6.79
C PHE A 133 -27.09 -29.33 -6.00
N ASN A 134 -28.13 -28.90 -6.69
CA ASN A 134 -29.39 -28.46 -6.08
C ASN A 134 -30.52 -29.31 -6.68
N TYR A 135 -31.33 -29.89 -5.80
CA TYR A 135 -32.45 -30.67 -6.18
C TYR A 135 -33.76 -30.12 -5.61
N ILE A 136 -34.66 -29.76 -6.47
CA ILE A 136 -35.98 -29.27 -6.11
C ILE A 136 -37.02 -30.35 -6.51
N PHE A 137 -37.78 -30.80 -5.52
CA PHE A 137 -38.82 -31.81 -5.72
C PHE A 137 -40.14 -31.33 -5.12
N ASP A 138 -41.15 -31.25 -5.96
CA ASP A 138 -42.51 -30.89 -5.61
C ASP A 138 -43.40 -32.08 -5.74
N THR A 139 -44.09 -32.45 -4.67
CA THR A 139 -45.13 -33.48 -4.63
C THR A 139 -46.30 -33.01 -3.82
N LYS A 140 -47.43 -33.69 -3.90
CA LYS A 140 -48.72 -33.32 -3.26
C LYS A 140 -48.54 -32.89 -1.80
N GLY A 141 -48.43 -31.56 -1.57
CA GLY A 141 -48.32 -30.94 -0.24
C GLY A 141 -46.93 -30.83 0.33
N HIS A 142 -45.87 -31.22 -0.42
CA HIS A 142 -44.50 -31.10 0.04
C HIS A 142 -43.62 -30.42 -1.01
N HIS A 143 -42.84 -29.45 -0.57
CA HIS A 143 -41.79 -28.80 -1.34
C HIS A 143 -40.45 -29.09 -0.69
N ILE A 144 -39.58 -29.81 -1.38
CA ILE A 144 -38.25 -30.17 -0.87
C ILE A 144 -37.21 -29.47 -1.72
N ASN A 145 -36.29 -28.77 -1.08
CA ASN A 145 -35.12 -28.17 -1.74
C ASN A 145 -33.85 -28.66 -1.02
N ALA A 146 -33.16 -29.60 -1.62
CA ALA A 146 -31.93 -30.16 -1.09
C ALA A 146 -30.73 -29.68 -1.89
N MET A 147 -29.65 -29.31 -1.21
CA MET A 147 -28.39 -28.87 -1.81
C MET A 147 -27.23 -29.57 -1.13
N VAL A 148 -26.25 -30.01 -1.93
CA VAL A 148 -24.98 -30.52 -1.45
C VAL A 148 -23.86 -29.99 -2.34
N GLY A 149 -22.77 -29.58 -1.75
CA GLY A 149 -21.66 -29.02 -2.50
C GLY A 149 -20.34 -29.02 -1.76
N GLN A 150 -19.34 -28.55 -2.48
CA GLN A 150 -18.00 -28.32 -1.97
C GLN A 150 -17.51 -26.93 -2.38
N SER A 151 -16.70 -26.34 -1.51
CA SER A 151 -15.97 -25.11 -1.77
C SER A 151 -14.46 -25.39 -1.59
N PHE A 152 -13.70 -24.99 -2.58
CA PHE A 152 -12.25 -25.09 -2.60
C PHE A 152 -11.67 -23.71 -2.73
N ASN A 153 -10.79 -23.33 -1.80
CA ASN A 153 -10.08 -22.05 -1.81
C ASN A 153 -8.59 -22.34 -1.74
N GLN A 154 -7.83 -21.71 -2.59
CA GLN A 154 -6.38 -21.82 -2.60
C GLN A 154 -5.77 -20.44 -2.82
N SER A 155 -4.95 -19.99 -1.87
CA SER A 155 -4.00 -18.92 -2.15
C SER A 155 -2.77 -19.55 -2.79
N VAL A 156 -2.45 -19.09 -4.00
CA VAL A 156 -1.39 -19.65 -4.82
C VAL A 156 -0.15 -18.79 -4.67
N ASP A 157 0.98 -19.38 -5.00
CA ASP A 157 2.31 -18.82 -4.92
C ASP A 157 2.40 -17.32 -5.16
N GLY A 158 2.82 -16.62 -4.15
CA GLY A 158 3.11 -15.21 -4.17
C GLY A 158 4.54 -14.96 -3.74
N PHE A 159 5.00 -13.77 -3.99
CA PHE A 159 6.27 -13.29 -3.46
C PHE A 159 6.11 -11.88 -2.89
N GLU A 160 7.05 -11.54 -2.04
CA GLU A 160 7.24 -10.19 -1.54
C GLU A 160 8.73 -9.87 -1.60
N LEU A 161 9.08 -8.74 -2.18
CA LEU A 161 10.43 -8.22 -2.27
C LEU A 161 10.41 -6.79 -1.75
N LYS A 162 11.27 -6.49 -0.78
CA LYS A 162 11.46 -5.16 -0.21
C LYS A 162 12.92 -4.77 -0.33
N GLY A 163 13.13 -3.52 -0.65
CA GLY A 163 14.47 -2.95 -0.67
C GLY A 163 14.44 -1.55 -0.08
N SER A 164 15.45 -1.18 0.67
CA SER A 164 15.65 0.17 1.16
C SER A 164 17.13 0.49 1.29
N ALA A 165 17.44 1.77 1.19
CA ALA A 165 18.77 2.31 1.44
C ALA A 165 18.67 3.78 1.83
N LYS A 166 19.74 4.31 2.40
CA LYS A 166 19.91 5.72 2.76
C LYS A 166 21.25 6.21 2.23
N ASP A 167 21.41 7.52 2.22
CA ASP A 167 22.63 8.22 1.88
C ASP A 167 23.04 8.01 0.42
N PHE A 168 22.41 8.77 -0.47
CA PHE A 168 22.66 8.72 -1.90
C PHE A 168 23.56 9.88 -2.35
N PRO A 169 24.24 9.76 -3.51
CA PRO A 169 25.11 10.79 -4.04
C PRO A 169 24.44 12.13 -4.34
N ALA A 170 23.14 12.12 -4.62
CA ALA A 170 22.31 13.29 -4.91
C ALA A 170 20.83 12.99 -4.70
N ASP A 171 20.02 14.03 -4.49
CA ASP A 171 18.60 13.94 -4.14
C ASP A 171 17.67 13.32 -5.18
N ASN A 172 18.15 13.01 -6.37
CA ASN A 172 17.34 12.42 -7.43
C ASN A 172 17.60 10.92 -7.67
N TYR A 173 18.45 10.30 -6.85
CA TYR A 173 18.72 8.87 -6.98
C TYR A 173 17.57 8.03 -6.48
N ARG A 174 17.17 7.06 -7.30
CA ARG A 174 16.11 6.08 -7.02
C ARG A 174 16.64 4.66 -7.22
N ASP A 175 17.86 4.42 -6.81
CA ASP A 175 18.56 3.15 -7.00
C ASP A 175 19.24 2.71 -5.70
N ILE A 176 18.74 1.63 -5.11
CA ILE A 176 19.27 1.05 -3.88
C ILE A 176 20.74 0.66 -4.01
N ALA A 177 21.19 0.31 -5.22
CA ALA A 177 22.58 -0.08 -5.44
C ALA A 177 23.54 1.11 -5.30
N SER A 178 23.08 2.33 -5.57
CA SER A 178 23.89 3.56 -5.61
C SER A 178 24.08 4.23 -4.25
N THR A 179 23.65 3.64 -3.15
CA THR A 179 23.90 4.21 -1.81
C THR A 179 25.40 4.36 -1.53
N LEU A 180 25.76 5.49 -0.94
CA LEU A 180 27.12 5.75 -0.47
C LEU A 180 27.49 4.92 0.77
N ASN A 181 26.47 4.49 1.52
CA ASN A 181 26.65 3.72 2.73
C ASN A 181 26.02 2.31 2.58
N SER A 182 26.82 1.33 2.24
CA SER A 182 26.38 -0.05 2.05
C SER A 182 25.74 -0.68 3.28
N THR A 183 26.03 -0.17 4.49
CA THR A 183 25.44 -0.67 5.73
C THR A 183 23.98 -0.30 5.90
N THR A 184 23.49 0.70 5.18
CA THR A 184 22.08 1.10 5.17
C THR A 184 21.24 0.32 4.17
N LYS A 185 21.90 -0.44 3.29
CA LYS A 185 21.22 -1.26 2.29
C LYS A 185 20.54 -2.46 2.95
N ASN A 186 19.25 -2.53 2.79
CA ASN A 186 18.46 -3.69 3.19
C ASN A 186 17.68 -4.22 1.99
N VAL A 187 17.78 -5.52 1.73
CA VAL A 187 16.99 -6.21 0.71
C VAL A 187 16.45 -7.49 1.32
N GLU A 188 15.15 -7.60 1.33
CA GLU A 188 14.42 -8.74 1.87
C GLU A 188 13.52 -9.33 0.80
N GLY A 189 13.47 -10.65 0.74
CA GLY A 189 12.59 -11.36 -0.16
C GLY A 189 11.98 -12.58 0.50
N ALA A 190 10.70 -12.81 0.28
CA ALA A 190 10.00 -13.96 0.80
C ALA A 190 9.05 -14.55 -0.24
N LEU A 191 8.95 -15.87 -0.26
CA LEU A 191 7.87 -16.56 -0.94
C LEU A 191 6.71 -16.76 0.03
N LYS A 192 5.51 -16.44 -0.40
CA LYS A 192 4.31 -16.67 0.41
C LYS A 192 3.94 -18.15 0.39
N VAL A 193 3.65 -18.69 1.55
CA VAL A 193 3.23 -20.07 1.70
C VAL A 193 1.85 -20.26 1.09
N LYS A 194 1.73 -21.28 0.25
CA LYS A 194 0.46 -21.72 -0.31
C LYS A 194 -0.46 -22.24 0.79
N THR A 195 -1.68 -21.73 0.81
CA THR A 195 -2.72 -22.18 1.73
C THR A 195 -3.88 -22.76 0.92
N THR A 196 -4.38 -23.91 1.34
CA THR A 196 -5.50 -24.60 0.69
C THR A 196 -6.57 -24.92 1.72
N SER A 197 -7.80 -24.66 1.39
CA SER A 197 -8.98 -25.01 2.17
C SER A 197 -10.01 -25.74 1.31
N LEU A 198 -10.55 -26.83 1.83
CA LEU A 198 -11.62 -27.60 1.23
C LEU A 198 -12.75 -27.75 2.24
N SER A 199 -13.95 -27.38 1.86
CA SER A 199 -15.14 -27.44 2.71
C SER A 199 -16.28 -28.13 1.98
N TYR A 200 -17.12 -28.84 2.72
CA TYR A 200 -18.36 -29.44 2.22
C TYR A 200 -19.54 -28.80 2.92
N PHE A 201 -20.61 -28.61 2.21
CA PHE A 201 -21.82 -28.01 2.75
C PHE A 201 -23.07 -28.71 2.21
N GLY A 202 -24.14 -28.61 2.97
CA GLY A 202 -25.45 -29.14 2.58
C GLY A 202 -26.58 -28.40 3.25
N ARG A 203 -27.73 -28.41 2.61
CA ARG A 203 -28.97 -27.81 3.09
C ARG A 203 -30.14 -28.67 2.65
N LEU A 204 -31.14 -28.77 3.51
CA LEU A 204 -32.43 -29.38 3.24
C LEU A 204 -33.55 -28.38 3.55
#